data_4c1ff10c4c79c9421bf8e78d2017ccfe
#
_entry.id   4c1ff10c4c79c9421bf8e78d2017ccfe
#
_cell.length_a   1.000
_cell.length_b   1.000
_cell.length_c   1.000
_cell.angle_alpha   90.00
_cell.angle_beta   90.00
_cell.angle_gamma   90.00
#
_symmetry.space_group_name_H-M   'P 1'
#
loop_
_entity.id
_entity.type
_entity.pdbx_description
1 polymer ?
#
loop_
_entity_poly.entity_id
_entity_poly.type
_entity_poly.pdbx_seq_one_letter_code
_entity_poly.pdbx_strand_id
1 'polypeptide(L)'
;MGKEKRQKLIFKEAVEATTDVKEGYCEGIKAFGEYKSKIKVPEPSKIDGSLDIDVTTAKLYPDDSRWDYALCYDSEVFYIEVHSAITSEVSKMIKKPQWLKSWLEKKAPKINKLTTKTKQPYYWVQSSKCDIPRHMPQYKIAVQNKILPMREWDYSKILKKEK
;
A
#
# COMPACT_ATOMS: atom_id res chain seq x y z
N MET A 1 -7.83 -15.55 -23.88
CA MET A 1 -8.06 -14.37 -23.03
C MET A 1 -8.69 -14.81 -21.72
N GLY A 2 -7.87 -15.02 -20.77
CA GLY A 2 -8.31 -15.62 -19.56
C GLY A 2 -8.78 -14.63 -18.50
N LYS A 3 -9.18 -15.21 -17.38
CA LYS A 3 -9.59 -14.56 -16.15
C LYS A 3 -8.57 -13.52 -15.68
N GLU A 4 -7.27 -13.80 -15.82
CA GLU A 4 -6.18 -12.89 -15.42
C GLU A 4 -6.20 -11.55 -16.15
N LYS A 5 -6.43 -11.55 -17.46
CA LYS A 5 -6.48 -10.34 -18.27
C LYS A 5 -7.67 -9.45 -17.86
N ARG A 6 -8.81 -10.07 -17.57
CA ARG A 6 -9.99 -9.36 -17.07
C ARG A 6 -9.71 -8.69 -15.73
N GLN A 7 -9.02 -9.37 -14.82
CA GLN A 7 -8.69 -8.85 -13.48
C GLN A 7 -7.74 -7.66 -13.55
N LYS A 8 -6.73 -7.69 -14.43
CA LYS A 8 -5.84 -6.57 -14.67
C LYS A 8 -6.60 -5.33 -15.15
N LEU A 9 -7.58 -5.54 -16.03
CA LEU A 9 -8.43 -4.46 -16.52
C LEU A 9 -9.30 -3.87 -15.39
N ILE A 10 -9.79 -4.69 -14.46
CA ILE A 10 -10.62 -4.22 -13.34
C ILE A 10 -9.86 -3.22 -12.48
N PHE A 11 -8.62 -3.52 -12.10
CA PHE A 11 -7.81 -2.57 -11.32
C PHE A 11 -7.51 -1.30 -12.12
N LYS A 12 -7.08 -1.46 -13.36
CA LYS A 12 -6.80 -0.33 -14.26
C LYS A 12 -8.02 0.58 -14.40
N GLU A 13 -9.19 -0.01 -14.63
CA GLU A 13 -10.45 0.74 -14.76
C GLU A 13 -10.80 1.47 -13.47
N ALA A 14 -10.57 0.84 -12.30
CA ALA A 14 -10.83 1.46 -11.01
C ALA A 14 -9.93 2.70 -10.79
N VAL A 15 -8.66 2.60 -11.15
CA VAL A 15 -7.72 3.72 -11.07
C VAL A 15 -8.13 4.83 -12.03
N GLU A 16 -8.42 4.50 -13.28
CA GLU A 16 -8.79 5.49 -14.31
C GLU A 16 -10.13 6.16 -14.01
N ALA A 17 -11.02 5.48 -13.29
CA ALA A 17 -12.30 6.05 -12.86
C ALA A 17 -12.18 6.91 -11.60
N THR A 18 -11.02 6.97 -10.98
CA THR A 18 -10.75 7.77 -9.79
C THR A 18 -10.04 9.05 -10.23
N THR A 19 -10.75 10.16 -10.23
CA THR A 19 -10.27 11.43 -10.77
C THR A 19 -8.89 11.84 -10.26
N ASP A 20 -8.66 11.71 -8.95
CA ASP A 20 -7.41 12.12 -8.31
C ASP A 20 -6.17 11.39 -8.85
N VAL A 21 -6.33 10.18 -9.38
CA VAL A 21 -5.23 9.30 -9.80
C VAL A 21 -5.43 8.72 -11.20
N LYS A 22 -6.34 9.27 -11.99
CA LYS A 22 -6.77 8.70 -13.28
C LYS A 22 -5.63 8.38 -14.25
N GLU A 23 -4.52 9.08 -14.16
CA GLU A 23 -3.36 8.89 -15.05
C GLU A 23 -2.23 8.13 -14.36
N GLY A 24 -2.45 7.64 -13.14
CA GLY A 24 -1.41 7.05 -12.31
C GLY A 24 -1.25 5.53 -12.42
N TYR A 25 -2.11 4.85 -13.16
CA TYR A 25 -1.98 3.40 -13.31
C TYR A 25 -0.62 3.01 -13.91
N CYS A 26 0.03 2.04 -13.26
CA CYS A 26 1.29 1.45 -13.75
C CYS A 26 1.16 -0.06 -13.89
N GLU A 27 1.69 -0.62 -14.97
CA GLU A 27 1.76 -2.07 -15.15
C GLU A 27 2.73 -2.68 -14.13
N GLY A 28 2.43 -3.91 -13.71
CA GLY A 28 3.28 -4.62 -12.76
C GLY A 28 3.55 -3.78 -11.52
N ILE A 29 4.80 -3.76 -11.09
CA ILE A 29 5.24 -2.99 -9.92
C ILE A 29 5.99 -1.72 -10.28
N LYS A 30 5.77 -1.19 -11.48
CA LYS A 30 6.50 0.00 -11.96
C LYS A 30 6.31 1.23 -11.07
N ALA A 31 5.17 1.36 -10.40
CA ALA A 31 4.92 2.49 -9.50
C ALA A 31 5.94 2.56 -8.36
N PHE A 32 6.50 1.43 -7.94
CA PHE A 32 7.44 1.37 -6.82
C PHE A 32 8.83 1.94 -7.13
N GLY A 33 9.15 2.18 -8.41
CA GLY A 33 10.41 2.81 -8.80
C GLY A 33 11.65 2.10 -8.23
N GLU A 34 12.45 2.83 -7.49
CA GLU A 34 13.66 2.29 -6.84
C GLU A 34 13.36 1.21 -5.79
N TYR A 35 12.12 1.13 -5.30
CA TYR A 35 11.72 0.17 -4.27
C TYR A 35 11.15 -1.13 -4.82
N LYS A 36 11.24 -1.38 -6.11
CA LYS A 36 10.76 -2.63 -6.74
C LYS A 36 11.31 -3.88 -6.06
N SER A 37 12.57 -3.84 -5.66
CA SER A 37 13.24 -4.98 -5.02
C SER A 37 12.65 -5.34 -3.65
N LYS A 38 11.86 -4.47 -3.07
CA LYS A 38 11.20 -4.70 -1.77
C LYS A 38 9.85 -5.40 -1.89
N ILE A 39 9.41 -5.69 -3.12
CA ILE A 39 8.14 -6.35 -3.38
C ILE A 39 8.41 -7.78 -3.86
N LYS A 40 7.95 -8.77 -3.08
CA LYS A 40 8.14 -10.19 -3.37
C LYS A 40 6.79 -10.89 -3.51
N VAL A 41 6.56 -11.48 -4.66
CA VAL A 41 5.35 -12.25 -4.93
C VAL A 41 5.72 -13.59 -5.58
N PRO A 42 4.97 -14.68 -5.27
CA PRO A 42 5.29 -15.99 -5.83
C PRO A 42 5.00 -16.10 -7.33
N GLU A 43 4.00 -15.39 -7.81
CA GLU A 43 3.58 -15.46 -9.22
C GLU A 43 3.44 -14.04 -9.81
N PRO A 44 4.52 -13.49 -10.42
CA PRO A 44 4.46 -12.14 -10.98
C PRO A 44 3.35 -11.92 -12.02
N SER A 45 2.92 -12.98 -12.71
CA SER A 45 1.80 -12.90 -13.67
C SER A 45 0.48 -12.50 -13.02
N LYS A 46 0.34 -12.68 -11.70
CA LYS A 46 -0.86 -12.30 -10.94
C LYS A 46 -0.85 -10.85 -10.46
N ILE A 47 0.21 -10.10 -10.75
CA ILE A 47 0.23 -8.67 -10.45
C ILE A 47 -0.68 -7.96 -11.46
N ASP A 48 -1.73 -7.33 -10.96
CA ASP A 48 -2.71 -6.64 -11.79
C ASP A 48 -2.33 -5.17 -12.07
N GLY A 49 -1.39 -4.65 -11.32
CA GLY A 49 -0.87 -3.31 -11.49
C GLY A 49 -0.49 -2.65 -10.17
N SER A 50 0.00 -1.43 -10.27
CA SER A 50 0.42 -0.63 -9.12
C SER A 50 0.09 0.84 -9.32
N LEU A 51 0.12 1.59 -8.23
CA LEU A 51 -0.22 3.02 -8.22
C LEU A 51 0.63 3.73 -7.17
N ASP A 52 1.28 4.82 -7.56
CA ASP A 52 1.92 5.74 -6.62
C ASP A 52 0.90 6.81 -6.22
N ILE A 53 0.26 6.62 -5.09
CA ILE A 53 -0.78 7.52 -4.59
C ILE A 53 -0.16 8.86 -4.20
N ASP A 54 0.99 8.84 -3.54
CA ASP A 54 1.65 10.05 -3.06
C ASP A 54 1.98 11.01 -4.19
N VAL A 55 2.68 10.55 -5.22
CA VAL A 55 3.07 11.38 -6.36
C VAL A 55 1.85 11.90 -7.12
N THR A 56 0.85 11.04 -7.35
CA THR A 56 -0.32 11.43 -8.15
C THR A 56 -1.25 12.38 -7.41
N THR A 57 -1.24 12.39 -6.08
CA THR A 57 -2.12 13.25 -5.27
C THR A 57 -1.40 14.44 -4.64
N ALA A 58 -0.08 14.55 -4.81
CA ALA A 58 0.73 15.57 -4.14
C ALA A 58 0.27 17.00 -4.39
N LYS A 59 -0.14 17.32 -5.62
CA LYS A 59 -0.61 18.66 -5.97
C LYS A 59 -1.99 18.97 -5.39
N LEU A 60 -2.83 17.95 -5.21
CA LEU A 60 -4.18 18.10 -4.67
C LEU A 60 -4.16 18.23 -3.14
N TYR A 61 -3.27 17.52 -2.49
CA TYR A 61 -3.19 17.45 -1.01
C TYR A 61 -1.76 17.71 -0.53
N PRO A 62 -1.19 18.91 -0.82
CA PRO A 62 0.24 19.16 -0.57
C PRO A 62 0.65 19.06 0.90
N ASP A 63 -0.27 19.33 1.83
CA ASP A 63 0.03 19.36 3.27
C ASP A 63 -0.47 18.12 4.02
N ASP A 64 -1.08 17.17 3.31
CA ASP A 64 -1.64 15.97 3.93
C ASP A 64 -0.58 14.87 4.13
N SER A 65 -0.85 14.00 5.11
CA SER A 65 -0.04 12.79 5.35
C SER A 65 -0.43 11.71 4.36
N ARG A 66 -0.09 11.90 3.09
CA ARG A 66 -0.47 11.00 2.00
C ARG A 66 0.20 9.65 2.14
N TRP A 67 -0.43 8.63 1.57
CA TRP A 67 0.08 7.26 1.52
C TRP A 67 0.87 7.02 0.23
N ASP A 68 1.89 6.15 0.26
CA ASP A 68 2.76 5.93 -0.89
C ASP A 68 2.11 5.11 -2.02
N TYR A 69 1.87 3.83 -1.79
CA TYR A 69 1.58 2.90 -2.89
C TYR A 69 0.36 2.01 -2.68
N ALA A 70 -0.29 1.68 -3.80
CA ALA A 70 -1.24 0.58 -3.88
C ALA A 70 -0.70 -0.48 -4.85
N LEU A 71 -0.87 -1.73 -4.50
CA LEU A 71 -0.51 -2.88 -5.32
C LEU A 71 -1.71 -3.80 -5.45
N CYS A 72 -2.08 -4.12 -6.69
CA CYS A 72 -3.12 -5.12 -6.92
C CYS A 72 -2.46 -6.44 -7.31
N TYR A 73 -2.66 -7.45 -6.47
CA TYR A 73 -2.13 -8.79 -6.67
C TYR A 73 -3.26 -9.80 -6.48
N ASP A 74 -3.41 -10.71 -7.43
CA ASP A 74 -4.45 -11.74 -7.43
C ASP A 74 -5.84 -11.14 -7.13
N SER A 75 -6.16 -10.05 -7.80
CA SER A 75 -7.42 -9.29 -7.74
C SER A 75 -7.68 -8.54 -6.43
N GLU A 76 -6.73 -8.52 -5.50
CA GLU A 76 -6.89 -7.80 -4.23
C GLU A 76 -5.87 -6.67 -4.14
N VAL A 77 -6.32 -5.52 -3.63
CA VAL A 77 -5.45 -4.35 -3.45
C VAL A 77 -4.88 -4.33 -2.03
N PHE A 78 -3.57 -4.14 -1.97
CA PHE A 78 -2.78 -3.95 -0.75
C PHE A 78 -2.15 -2.57 -0.79
N TYR A 79 -1.99 -1.96 0.38
CA TYR A 79 -1.44 -0.62 0.49
C TYR A 79 -0.10 -0.69 1.23
N ILE A 80 0.95 -0.19 0.58
CA ILE A 80 2.33 -0.33 1.04
C ILE A 80 2.96 1.05 1.14
N GLU A 81 3.43 1.38 2.33
CA GLU A 81 4.19 2.61 2.58
C GLU A 81 5.66 2.24 2.73
N VAL A 82 6.54 2.87 1.98
CA VAL A 82 8.00 2.70 2.14
C VAL A 82 8.53 3.94 2.86
N HIS A 83 8.92 3.78 4.11
CA HIS A 83 9.21 4.90 4.99
C HIS A 83 10.32 4.55 5.98
N SER A 84 11.06 5.57 6.43
CA SER A 84 12.09 5.39 7.47
C SER A 84 11.51 4.71 8.70
N ALA A 85 12.15 3.62 9.13
CA ALA A 85 11.70 2.83 10.27
C ALA A 85 12.50 3.19 11.53
N ILE A 86 12.31 4.41 11.99
CA ILE A 86 12.91 4.90 13.24
C ILE A 86 11.82 5.33 14.21
N THR A 87 12.16 5.37 15.50
CA THR A 87 11.21 5.63 16.59
C THR A 87 10.36 6.88 16.37
N SER A 88 10.99 7.98 15.93
CA SER A 88 10.30 9.26 15.73
C SER A 88 9.27 9.24 14.59
N GLU A 89 9.31 8.25 13.73
CA GLU A 89 8.39 8.15 12.58
C GLU A 89 7.13 7.34 12.88
N VAL A 90 7.08 6.65 14.01
CA VAL A 90 5.92 5.79 14.35
C VAL A 90 4.62 6.60 14.39
N SER A 91 4.63 7.79 14.98
CA SER A 91 3.42 8.62 15.06
C SER A 91 2.87 9.00 13.68
N LYS A 92 3.75 9.27 12.73
CA LYS A 92 3.35 9.55 11.33
C LYS A 92 2.73 8.32 10.69
N MET A 93 3.31 7.15 10.94
CA MET A 93 2.83 5.90 10.37
C MET A 93 1.49 5.44 10.95
N ILE A 94 1.08 6.00 12.08
CA ILE A 94 -0.26 5.80 12.64
C ILE A 94 -1.28 6.70 11.92
N LYS A 95 -0.89 7.90 11.54
CA LYS A 95 -1.77 8.89 10.88
C LYS A 95 -1.99 8.60 9.40
N LYS A 96 -0.97 8.13 8.70
CA LYS A 96 -1.05 7.87 7.25
C LYS A 96 -2.17 6.90 6.85
N PRO A 97 -2.37 5.78 7.54
CA PRO A 97 -3.51 4.90 7.23
C PRO A 97 -4.87 5.58 7.40
N GLN A 98 -4.99 6.51 8.34
CA GLN A 98 -6.24 7.25 8.55
C GLN A 98 -6.55 8.14 7.34
N TRP A 99 -5.53 8.84 6.82
CA TRP A 99 -5.68 9.62 5.60
C TRP A 99 -6.10 8.73 4.43
N LEU A 100 -5.43 7.58 4.28
CA LEU A 100 -5.69 6.63 3.20
C LEU A 100 -7.13 6.13 3.25
N LYS A 101 -7.60 5.70 4.41
CA LYS A 101 -8.98 5.21 4.57
C LYS A 101 -9.99 6.26 4.19
N SER A 102 -9.79 7.49 4.63
CA SER A 102 -10.66 8.61 4.28
C SER A 102 -10.66 8.89 2.78
N TRP A 103 -9.47 8.93 2.17
CA TRP A 103 -9.32 9.16 0.74
C TRP A 103 -9.99 8.05 -0.09
N LEU A 104 -9.77 6.79 0.29
CA LEU A 104 -10.39 5.64 -0.39
C LEU A 104 -11.91 5.74 -0.34
N GLU A 105 -12.46 6.05 0.82
CA GLU A 105 -13.91 6.14 1.02
C GLU A 105 -14.53 7.30 0.22
N LYS A 106 -13.91 8.47 0.27
CA LYS A 106 -14.48 9.70 -0.29
C LYS A 106 -14.12 9.92 -1.76
N LYS A 107 -12.90 9.57 -2.16
CA LYS A 107 -12.37 9.90 -3.48
C LYS A 107 -12.12 8.70 -4.38
N ALA A 108 -11.91 7.52 -3.81
CA ALA A 108 -11.52 6.34 -4.56
C ALA A 108 -12.37 5.10 -4.20
N PRO A 109 -13.70 5.22 -4.22
CA PRO A 109 -14.56 4.09 -3.80
C PRO A 109 -14.39 2.85 -4.67
N LYS A 110 -14.06 2.99 -5.93
CA LYS A 110 -13.85 1.84 -6.83
C LYS A 110 -12.58 1.07 -6.50
N ILE A 111 -11.50 1.78 -6.15
CA ILE A 111 -10.27 1.14 -5.67
C ILE A 111 -10.54 0.50 -4.30
N ASN A 112 -11.27 1.21 -3.44
CA ASN A 112 -11.61 0.73 -2.10
C ASN A 112 -12.33 -0.62 -2.12
N LYS A 113 -13.22 -0.82 -3.09
CA LYS A 113 -13.93 -2.11 -3.25
C LYS A 113 -13.00 -3.28 -3.52
N LEU A 114 -11.83 -3.02 -4.08
CA LEU A 114 -10.84 -4.05 -4.41
C LEU A 114 -9.89 -4.33 -3.24
N THR A 115 -9.93 -3.54 -2.18
CA THR A 115 -9.09 -3.75 -0.99
C THR A 115 -9.27 -5.17 -0.48
N THR A 116 -8.15 -5.82 -0.18
CA THR A 116 -8.16 -7.19 0.33
C THR A 116 -9.11 -7.34 1.53
N LYS A 117 -9.85 -8.45 1.54
CA LYS A 117 -10.77 -8.78 2.64
C LYS A 117 -10.29 -9.98 3.45
N THR A 118 -9.27 -10.67 2.93
CA THR A 118 -8.76 -11.90 3.53
C THR A 118 -7.45 -11.68 4.31
N LYS A 119 -6.76 -10.59 4.04
CA LYS A 119 -5.46 -10.28 4.64
C LYS A 119 -5.44 -8.86 5.20
N GLN A 120 -4.39 -8.52 5.94
CA GLN A 120 -4.19 -7.14 6.39
C GLN A 120 -3.94 -6.26 5.17
N PRO A 121 -4.60 -5.10 5.05
CA PRO A 121 -4.46 -4.26 3.86
C PRO A 121 -3.30 -3.27 3.90
N TYR A 122 -2.83 -2.85 5.08
CA TYR A 122 -1.86 -1.76 5.22
C TYR A 122 -0.54 -2.26 5.78
N TYR A 123 0.58 -1.87 5.13
CA TYR A 123 1.91 -2.33 5.50
C TYR A 123 2.92 -1.19 5.49
N TRP A 124 3.81 -1.21 6.46
CA TRP A 124 4.96 -0.34 6.53
C TRP A 124 6.19 -1.16 6.15
N VAL A 125 6.82 -0.81 5.03
CA VAL A 125 8.09 -1.40 4.60
C VAL A 125 9.18 -0.38 4.91
N GLN A 126 10.24 -0.82 5.60
CA GLN A 126 11.36 0.07 5.93
C GLN A 126 12.11 0.48 4.67
N SER A 127 12.39 1.77 4.52
CA SER A 127 13.13 2.30 3.37
C SER A 127 14.62 1.93 3.45
N SER A 128 15.12 1.75 4.67
CA SER A 128 16.47 1.34 4.96
C SER A 128 16.47 0.48 6.23
N LYS A 129 17.49 0.57 7.07
CA LYS A 129 17.58 -0.22 8.30
C LYS A 129 16.49 0.18 9.29
N CYS A 130 15.95 -0.82 10.00
CA CYS A 130 14.98 -0.57 11.08
C CYS A 130 15.70 -0.26 12.40
N ASP A 131 15.30 0.83 13.04
CA ASP A 131 15.83 1.22 14.35
C ASP A 131 14.70 1.69 15.25
N ILE A 132 13.86 0.74 15.66
CA ILE A 132 12.80 0.94 16.66
C ILE A 132 13.04 -0.09 17.77
N PRO A 133 13.74 0.28 18.83
CA PRO A 133 14.05 -0.68 19.92
C PRO A 133 12.77 -1.24 20.55
N ARG A 134 12.79 -2.54 20.87
CA ARG A 134 11.62 -3.25 21.42
C ARG A 134 11.16 -2.70 22.78
N HIS A 135 12.06 -2.12 23.55
CA HIS A 135 11.72 -1.55 24.86
C HIS A 135 11.02 -0.19 24.80
N MET A 136 11.03 0.45 23.63
CA MET A 136 10.42 1.77 23.45
C MET A 136 8.88 1.67 23.36
N PRO A 137 8.16 2.64 23.94
CA PRO A 137 6.69 2.67 23.82
C PRO A 137 6.20 2.65 22.37
N GLN A 138 6.95 3.27 21.47
CA GLN A 138 6.61 3.32 20.04
C GLN A 138 6.56 1.92 19.40
N TYR A 139 7.40 0.98 19.85
CA TYR A 139 7.34 -0.39 19.36
C TYR A 139 5.97 -1.02 19.67
N LYS A 140 5.51 -0.89 20.92
CA LYS A 140 4.19 -1.39 21.34
C LYS A 140 3.06 -0.76 20.54
N ILE A 141 3.15 0.56 20.32
CA ILE A 141 2.14 1.30 19.55
C ILE A 141 2.08 0.76 18.12
N ALA A 142 3.22 0.52 17.49
CA ALA A 142 3.27 -0.04 16.14
C ALA A 142 2.65 -1.45 16.09
N VAL A 143 2.97 -2.29 17.06
CA VAL A 143 2.39 -3.65 17.17
C VAL A 143 0.88 -3.58 17.34
N GLN A 144 0.38 -2.73 18.26
CA GLN A 144 -1.04 -2.59 18.53
C GLN A 144 -1.83 -2.11 17.31
N ASN A 145 -1.21 -1.27 16.48
CA ASN A 145 -1.82 -0.75 15.26
C ASN A 145 -1.55 -1.65 14.04
N LYS A 146 -0.92 -2.80 14.24
CA LYS A 146 -0.60 -3.77 13.18
C LYS A 146 0.18 -3.12 12.02
N ILE A 147 1.08 -2.20 12.35
CA ILE A 147 1.88 -1.44 11.38
C ILE A 147 3.38 -1.53 11.67
N LEU A 148 3.82 -2.57 12.38
CA LEU A 148 5.24 -2.79 12.64
C LEU A 148 6.00 -2.87 11.31
N PRO A 149 7.11 -2.12 11.12
CA PRO A 149 7.81 -2.15 9.85
C PRO A 149 8.39 -3.51 9.51
N MET A 150 8.37 -3.84 8.23
CA MET A 150 8.94 -5.06 7.68
C MET A 150 10.06 -4.71 6.69
N ARG A 151 11.00 -5.61 6.54
CA ARG A 151 12.15 -5.42 5.64
C ARG A 151 11.73 -5.33 4.18
N GLU A 152 10.78 -6.19 3.80
CA GLU A 152 10.22 -6.24 2.45
C GLU A 152 8.78 -6.72 2.54
N TRP A 153 7.97 -6.39 1.55
CA TRP A 153 6.63 -6.94 1.44
C TRP A 153 6.68 -8.25 0.66
N ASP A 154 6.47 -9.34 1.35
CA ASP A 154 6.48 -10.68 0.77
C ASP A 154 5.08 -11.27 0.92
N TYR A 155 4.38 -11.44 -0.20
CA TYR A 155 3.01 -11.96 -0.21
C TYR A 155 2.86 -13.27 0.56
N SER A 156 3.88 -14.13 0.49
CA SER A 156 3.84 -15.44 1.18
C SER A 156 3.90 -15.32 2.71
N LYS A 157 4.31 -14.17 3.22
CA LYS A 157 4.53 -13.94 4.66
C LYS A 157 3.57 -12.93 5.27
N ILE A 158 2.69 -12.32 4.48
CA ILE A 158 1.79 -11.30 5.01
C ILE A 158 0.71 -11.91 5.89
N LEU A 159 0.21 -11.10 6.82
CA LEU A 159 -0.72 -11.54 7.84
C LEU A 159 -2.13 -11.71 7.30
N LYS A 160 -2.79 -12.80 7.71
CA LYS A 160 -4.22 -12.96 7.46
C LYS A 160 -4.99 -11.97 8.32
N LYS A 161 -6.11 -11.50 7.82
CA LYS A 161 -7.00 -10.63 8.58
C LYS A 161 -7.64 -11.44 9.71
N GLU A 162 -7.60 -10.89 10.92
CA GLU A 162 -8.28 -11.49 12.06
C GLU A 162 -9.79 -11.38 11.87
N LYS A 163 -10.48 -12.46 12.20
CA LYS A 163 -11.95 -12.49 12.15
C LYS A 163 -12.58 -11.71 13.29
#